data_626f41659fc92b5e1a0262cf63c24c3a
#
_entry.id   626f41659fc92b5e1a0262cf63c24c3a
#
_cell.length_a   1.000
_cell.length_b   1.000
_cell.length_c   1.000
_cell.angle_alpha   90.00
_cell.angle_beta   90.00
_cell.angle_gamma   90.00
#
_symmetry.space_group_name_H-M   'P 1'
#
loop_
_entity.id
_entity.type
_entity.pdbx_description
1 polymer ?
#
loop_
_entity_poly.entity_id
_entity_poly.type
_entity_poly.pdbx_seq_one_letter_code
_entity_poly.pdbx_strand_id
1 'polypeptide(L)'
;MQGVAKMAARERAYHELKYRILEGRLPPGTTLLETEVANLLSLSRTPIREALIRLEEEGLVEVKPRHGVTVRAQSLDDLAEIYEVFSALEVQAARLAAVRGLEPSESERLKSLMDQMEKATRSDDIGALAGNSCTGS
;
A
#
# COMPACT_ATOMS: atom_id res chain seq x y z
N MET A 1 -10.04 29.32 7.06
CA MET A 1 -10.83 28.06 7.19
C MET A 1 -10.93 27.27 5.88
N GLN A 2 -11.01 27.90 4.71
CA GLN A 2 -11.06 27.18 3.42
C GLN A 2 -9.81 26.36 3.10
N GLY A 3 -8.62 26.82 3.46
CA GLY A 3 -7.36 26.10 3.22
C GLY A 3 -7.22 24.78 3.97
N VAL A 4 -7.65 24.72 5.22
CA VAL A 4 -7.60 23.50 6.05
C VAL A 4 -8.58 22.44 5.55
N ALA A 5 -9.80 22.86 5.16
CA ALA A 5 -10.78 21.95 4.57
C ALA A 5 -10.31 21.39 3.22
N LYS A 6 -9.62 22.16 2.42
CA LYS A 6 -9.05 21.74 1.14
C LYS A 6 -7.89 20.76 1.33
N MET A 7 -7.00 20.96 2.31
CA MET A 7 -5.95 20.01 2.68
C MET A 7 -6.54 18.68 3.17
N ALA A 8 -7.55 18.74 4.04
CA ALA A 8 -8.22 17.54 4.52
C ALA A 8 -8.90 16.74 3.38
N ALA A 9 -9.50 17.42 2.40
CA ALA A 9 -10.12 16.76 1.24
C ALA A 9 -9.09 16.07 0.34
N ARG A 10 -7.93 16.70 0.10
CA ARG A 10 -6.83 16.13 -0.67
C ARG A 10 -6.25 14.89 0.01
N GLU A 11 -5.96 14.97 1.31
CA GLU A 11 -5.44 13.84 2.07
C GLU A 11 -6.45 12.68 2.10
N ARG A 12 -7.73 12.98 2.28
CA ARG A 12 -8.79 11.98 2.24
C ARG A 12 -8.86 11.29 0.87
N ALA A 13 -8.80 12.07 -0.22
CA ALA A 13 -8.80 11.53 -1.57
C ALA A 13 -7.59 10.60 -1.80
N TYR A 14 -6.40 11.04 -1.42
CA TYR A 14 -5.17 10.28 -1.56
C TYR A 14 -5.24 8.94 -0.79
N HIS A 15 -5.58 8.98 0.50
CA HIS A 15 -5.62 7.77 1.32
C HIS A 15 -6.70 6.80 0.87
N GLU A 16 -7.88 7.29 0.49
CA GLU A 16 -8.98 6.44 0.03
C GLU A 16 -8.66 5.78 -1.32
N LEU A 17 -8.08 6.51 -2.27
CA LEU A 17 -7.65 5.94 -3.55
C LEU A 17 -6.52 4.93 -3.36
N LYS A 18 -5.51 5.28 -2.59
CA LYS A 18 -4.39 4.38 -2.27
C LYS A 18 -4.89 3.09 -1.63
N TYR A 19 -5.77 3.19 -0.65
CA TYR A 19 -6.39 2.04 0.00
C TYR A 19 -7.12 1.14 -1.00
N ARG A 20 -7.96 1.72 -1.87
CA ARG A 20 -8.71 0.95 -2.88
C ARG A 20 -7.81 0.25 -3.90
N ILE A 21 -6.70 0.87 -4.26
CA ILE A 21 -5.70 0.27 -5.15
C ILE A 21 -5.01 -0.91 -4.46
N LEU A 22 -4.51 -0.70 -3.24
CA LEU A 22 -3.77 -1.72 -2.48
C LEU A 22 -4.66 -2.91 -2.07
N GLU A 23 -5.94 -2.67 -1.78
CA GLU A 23 -6.93 -3.72 -1.46
C GLU A 23 -7.51 -4.41 -2.71
N GLY A 24 -7.04 -4.06 -3.89
CA GLY A 24 -7.53 -4.64 -5.14
C GLY A 24 -8.96 -4.24 -5.54
N ARG A 25 -9.57 -3.25 -4.84
CA ARG A 25 -10.89 -2.71 -5.21
C ARG A 25 -10.85 -1.90 -6.49
N LEU A 26 -9.69 -1.35 -6.82
CA LEU A 26 -9.33 -0.79 -8.11
C LEU A 26 -8.16 -1.62 -8.64
N PRO A 27 -8.43 -2.71 -9.34
CA PRO A 27 -7.38 -3.62 -9.79
C PRO A 27 -6.47 -2.98 -10.84
N PRO A 28 -5.23 -3.48 -10.99
CA PRO A 28 -4.33 -3.06 -12.04
C PRO A 28 -4.98 -3.07 -13.42
N GLY A 29 -4.73 -2.04 -14.24
CA GLY A 29 -5.35 -1.86 -15.55
C GLY A 29 -6.70 -1.15 -15.52
N THR A 30 -7.31 -0.93 -14.35
CA THR A 30 -8.55 -0.13 -14.24
C THR A 30 -8.27 1.29 -14.70
N THR A 31 -9.09 1.77 -15.64
CA THR A 31 -9.04 3.15 -16.12
C THR A 31 -10.31 3.87 -15.71
N LEU A 32 -10.17 5.04 -15.10
CA LEU A 32 -11.27 5.89 -14.64
C LEU A 32 -11.05 7.33 -15.13
N LEU A 33 -12.12 8.04 -15.42
CA LEU A 33 -12.04 9.48 -15.64
C LEU A 33 -11.94 10.22 -14.28
N GLU A 34 -11.27 11.37 -14.26
CA GLU A 34 -11.20 12.21 -13.04
C GLU A 34 -12.60 12.54 -12.47
N THR A 35 -13.60 12.65 -13.35
CA THR A 35 -15.00 12.88 -12.95
C THR A 35 -15.62 11.66 -12.26
N GLU A 36 -15.29 10.47 -12.70
CA GLU A 36 -15.76 9.22 -12.08
C GLU A 36 -15.12 9.05 -10.71
N VAL A 37 -13.82 9.35 -10.58
CA VAL A 37 -13.11 9.34 -9.30
C VAL A 37 -13.70 10.38 -8.33
N ALA A 38 -14.00 11.59 -8.83
CA ALA A 38 -14.64 12.65 -8.04
C ALA A 38 -16.02 12.22 -7.52
N ASN A 39 -16.82 11.60 -8.36
CA ASN A 39 -18.13 11.07 -7.99
C ASN A 39 -18.01 9.91 -6.99
N LEU A 40 -17.07 8.98 -7.22
CA LEU A 40 -16.81 7.84 -6.34
C LEU A 40 -16.49 8.26 -4.90
N LEU A 41 -15.75 9.37 -4.74
CA LEU A 41 -15.33 9.87 -3.43
C LEU A 41 -16.21 11.01 -2.91
N SER A 42 -17.20 11.47 -3.66
CA SER A 42 -18.03 12.63 -3.35
C SER A 42 -17.19 13.88 -3.02
N LEU A 43 -16.18 14.12 -3.86
CA LEU A 43 -15.27 15.26 -3.76
C LEU A 43 -15.25 16.08 -5.05
N SER A 44 -14.83 17.35 -4.96
CA SER A 44 -14.61 18.18 -6.14
C SER A 44 -13.35 17.72 -6.90
N ARG A 45 -13.22 18.15 -8.16
CA ARG A 45 -12.10 17.71 -9.04
C ARG A 45 -10.72 18.16 -8.54
N THR A 46 -10.62 19.34 -7.89
CA THR A 46 -9.32 19.88 -7.46
C THR A 46 -8.58 18.95 -6.48
N PRO A 47 -9.15 18.55 -5.33
CA PRO A 47 -8.49 17.63 -4.41
C PRO A 47 -8.23 16.25 -5.04
N ILE A 48 -9.08 15.79 -5.97
CA ILE A 48 -8.85 14.54 -6.70
C ILE A 48 -7.61 14.66 -7.57
N ARG A 49 -7.48 15.72 -8.36
CA ARG A 49 -6.31 15.93 -9.23
C ARG A 49 -5.02 16.03 -8.42
N GLU A 50 -5.02 16.74 -7.30
CA GLU A 50 -3.86 16.83 -6.41
C GLU A 50 -3.48 15.46 -5.80
N ALA A 51 -4.47 14.64 -5.45
CA ALA A 51 -4.24 13.28 -4.97
C ALA A 51 -3.70 12.35 -6.07
N LEU A 52 -4.23 12.45 -7.29
CA LEU A 52 -3.77 11.64 -8.42
C LEU A 52 -2.33 11.95 -8.81
N ILE A 53 -1.92 13.22 -8.79
CA ILE A 53 -0.51 13.61 -9.04
C ILE A 53 0.41 12.90 -8.04
N ARG A 54 0.06 12.90 -6.76
CA ARG A 54 0.85 12.23 -5.74
C ARG A 54 0.90 10.72 -5.92
N LEU A 55 -0.22 10.09 -6.29
CA LEU A 55 -0.26 8.65 -6.58
C LEU A 55 0.55 8.29 -7.84
N GLU A 56 0.60 9.20 -8.82
CA GLU A 56 1.44 9.04 -10.01
C GLU A 56 2.93 9.15 -9.68
N GLU A 57 3.32 10.12 -8.83
CA GLU A 57 4.70 10.23 -8.31
C GLU A 57 5.13 8.98 -7.54
N GLU A 58 4.21 8.32 -6.84
CA GLU A 58 4.43 7.04 -6.16
C GLU A 58 4.38 5.83 -7.12
N GLY A 59 4.07 6.02 -8.39
CA GLY A 59 4.00 4.96 -9.40
C GLY A 59 2.79 4.05 -9.31
N LEU A 60 1.76 4.41 -8.53
CA LEU A 60 0.55 3.60 -8.37
C LEU A 60 -0.45 3.78 -9.52
N VAL A 61 -0.44 4.93 -10.17
CA VAL A 61 -1.31 5.26 -11.30
C VAL A 61 -0.51 5.95 -12.41
N GLU A 62 -1.10 6.00 -13.60
CA GLU A 62 -0.65 6.79 -14.74
C GLU A 62 -1.79 7.73 -15.14
N VAL A 63 -1.53 9.04 -15.17
CA VAL A 63 -2.52 10.05 -15.57
C VAL A 63 -2.27 10.46 -17.01
N LYS A 64 -3.22 10.16 -17.90
CA LYS A 64 -3.14 10.57 -19.30
C LYS A 64 -4.13 11.71 -19.58
N PRO A 65 -3.66 12.87 -20.05
CA PRO A 65 -4.57 13.96 -20.43
C PRO A 65 -5.67 13.47 -21.37
N ARG A 66 -6.91 13.78 -21.05
CA ARG A 66 -8.12 13.39 -21.81
C ARG A 66 -8.47 11.89 -21.83
N HIS A 67 -7.60 11.02 -21.33
CA HIS A 67 -7.82 9.56 -21.31
C HIS A 67 -8.09 9.03 -19.90
N GLY A 68 -7.98 9.87 -18.89
CA GLY A 68 -8.23 9.49 -17.50
C GLY A 68 -6.99 9.01 -16.75
N VAL A 69 -7.24 8.30 -15.68
CA VAL A 69 -6.22 7.72 -14.79
C VAL A 69 -6.31 6.19 -14.86
N THR A 70 -5.17 5.55 -15.05
CA THR A 70 -5.07 4.09 -15.10
C THR A 70 -4.26 3.59 -13.91
N VAL A 71 -4.76 2.61 -13.19
CA VAL A 71 -4.02 1.92 -12.13
C VAL A 71 -2.90 1.10 -12.77
N ARG A 72 -1.66 1.35 -12.36
CA ARG A 72 -0.50 0.66 -12.93
C ARG A 72 -0.47 -0.80 -12.48
N ALA A 73 -0.20 -1.68 -13.43
CA ALA A 73 0.22 -3.03 -13.13
C ALA A 73 1.74 -3.00 -12.87
N GLN A 74 2.16 -3.55 -11.75
CA GLN A 74 3.58 -3.81 -11.53
C GLN A 74 3.98 -4.99 -12.41
N SER A 75 5.12 -4.89 -13.07
CA SER A 75 5.64 -6.02 -13.84
C SER A 75 6.21 -7.09 -12.90
N LEU A 76 6.29 -8.33 -13.36
CA LEU A 76 6.96 -9.39 -12.60
C LEU A 76 8.43 -9.07 -12.36
N ASP A 77 9.06 -8.34 -13.28
CA ASP A 77 10.45 -7.90 -13.15
C ASP A 77 10.61 -6.88 -12.03
N ASP A 78 9.70 -5.88 -11.93
CA ASP A 78 9.69 -4.91 -10.81
C ASP A 78 9.54 -5.62 -9.46
N LEU A 79 8.67 -6.64 -9.39
CA LEU A 79 8.49 -7.44 -8.19
C LEU A 79 9.74 -8.25 -7.85
N ALA A 80 10.40 -8.84 -8.85
CA ALA A 80 11.64 -9.59 -8.64
C ALA A 80 12.76 -8.71 -8.08
N GLU A 81 12.95 -7.51 -8.62
CA GLU A 81 13.93 -6.54 -8.11
C GLU A 81 13.65 -6.11 -6.67
N ILE A 82 12.37 -5.83 -6.34
CA ILE A 82 11.96 -5.51 -4.97
C ILE A 82 12.24 -6.68 -4.02
N TYR A 83 11.91 -7.90 -4.44
CA TYR A 83 12.14 -9.11 -3.64
C TYR A 83 13.63 -9.36 -3.39
N GLU A 84 14.49 -9.11 -4.36
CA GLU A 84 15.93 -9.26 -4.23
C GLU A 84 16.50 -8.34 -3.13
N VAL A 85 16.13 -7.05 -3.15
CA VAL A 85 16.53 -6.10 -2.13
C VAL A 85 15.93 -6.44 -0.77
N PHE A 86 14.64 -6.78 -0.73
CA PHE A 86 13.94 -7.12 0.49
C PHE A 86 14.53 -8.35 1.18
N SER A 87 14.82 -9.40 0.41
CA SER A 87 15.47 -10.62 0.92
C SER A 87 16.84 -10.36 1.52
N ALA A 88 17.63 -9.49 0.90
CA ALA A 88 18.95 -9.10 1.44
C ALA A 88 18.81 -8.41 2.81
N LEU A 89 17.82 -7.53 2.96
CA LEU A 89 17.54 -6.85 4.22
C LEU A 89 17.03 -7.80 5.30
N GLU A 90 16.13 -8.72 4.95
CA GLU A 90 15.60 -9.74 5.88
C GLU A 90 16.69 -10.67 6.41
N VAL A 91 17.55 -11.17 5.52
CA VAL A 91 18.67 -12.01 5.90
C VAL A 91 19.63 -11.28 6.85
N GLN A 92 19.93 -10.02 6.56
CA GLN A 92 20.79 -9.22 7.43
C GLN A 92 20.13 -8.92 8.78
N ALA A 93 18.84 -8.60 8.79
CA ALA A 93 18.10 -8.38 10.03
C ALA A 93 18.06 -9.64 10.91
N ALA A 94 17.79 -10.81 10.32
CA ALA A 94 17.79 -12.09 11.02
C ALA A 94 19.18 -12.42 11.60
N ARG A 95 20.24 -12.17 10.82
CA ARG A 95 21.61 -12.35 11.29
C ARG A 95 21.95 -11.47 12.48
N LEU A 96 21.61 -10.19 12.44
CA LEU A 96 21.84 -9.25 13.52
C LEU A 96 21.04 -9.62 14.78
N ALA A 97 19.79 -10.03 14.62
CA ALA A 97 18.95 -10.50 15.72
C ALA A 97 19.55 -11.76 16.38
N ALA A 98 20.04 -12.70 15.58
CA ALA A 98 20.69 -13.91 16.09
C ALA A 98 22.00 -13.62 16.85
N VAL A 99 22.79 -12.65 16.38
CA VAL A 99 24.04 -12.24 17.06
C VAL A 99 23.75 -11.50 18.36
N ARG A 100 22.75 -10.61 18.37
CA ARG A 100 22.33 -9.86 19.56
C ARG A 100 21.72 -10.77 20.61
N GLY A 101 21.04 -11.83 20.20
CA GLY A 101 20.11 -12.60 21.00
C GLY A 101 18.74 -11.90 21.08
N LEU A 102 17.72 -12.66 21.37
CA LEU A 102 16.37 -12.18 21.58
C LEU A 102 15.99 -12.31 23.05
N GLU A 103 15.36 -11.28 23.59
CA GLU A 103 14.71 -11.38 24.88
C GLU A 103 13.56 -12.40 24.82
N PRO A 104 13.21 -13.06 25.95
CA PRO A 104 12.14 -14.06 25.94
C PRO A 104 10.82 -13.56 25.35
N SER A 105 10.43 -12.33 25.65
CA SER A 105 9.22 -11.69 25.12
C SER A 105 9.29 -11.44 23.61
N GLU A 106 10.46 -11.07 23.08
CA GLU A 106 10.69 -10.89 21.64
C GLU A 106 10.61 -12.24 20.91
N SER A 107 11.17 -13.30 21.51
CA SER A 107 11.13 -14.65 20.98
C SER A 107 9.70 -15.21 20.92
N GLU A 108 8.90 -15.01 21.97
CA GLU A 108 7.49 -15.42 21.99
C GLU A 108 6.66 -14.67 20.94
N ARG A 109 6.89 -13.35 20.83
CA ARG A 109 6.21 -12.53 19.81
C ARG A 109 6.56 -13.00 18.40
N LEU A 110 7.83 -13.29 18.13
CA LEU A 110 8.27 -13.80 16.82
C LEU A 110 7.60 -15.14 16.48
N LYS A 111 7.57 -16.09 17.43
CA LYS A 111 6.88 -17.37 17.25
C LYS A 111 5.40 -17.18 16.95
N SER A 112 4.72 -16.32 17.72
CA SER A 112 3.30 -16.01 17.49
C SER A 112 3.04 -15.44 16.10
N LEU A 113 3.89 -14.56 15.60
CA LEU A 113 3.79 -14.00 14.25
C LEU A 113 4.01 -15.07 13.18
N MET A 114 4.99 -15.94 13.36
CA MET A 114 5.25 -17.06 12.44
C MET A 114 4.06 -18.02 12.36
N ASP A 115 3.44 -18.35 13.51
CA ASP A 115 2.24 -19.20 13.56
C ASP A 115 1.04 -18.53 12.84
N GLN A 116 0.89 -17.20 12.99
CA GLN A 116 -0.15 -16.45 12.29
C GLN A 116 0.08 -16.44 10.77
N MET A 117 1.31 -16.23 10.33
CA MET A 117 1.68 -16.28 8.91
C MET A 117 1.41 -17.66 8.32
N GLU A 118 1.79 -18.75 9.02
CA GLU A 118 1.53 -20.11 8.56
C GLU A 118 0.02 -20.40 8.43
N LYS A 119 -0.78 -19.97 9.40
CA LYS A 119 -2.23 -20.10 9.35
C LYS A 119 -2.85 -19.31 8.20
N ALA A 120 -2.42 -18.05 8.00
CA ALA A 120 -2.90 -17.22 6.90
C ALA A 120 -2.55 -17.82 5.53
N THR A 121 -1.33 -18.33 5.36
CA THR A 121 -0.91 -19.01 4.13
C THR A 121 -1.75 -20.26 3.84
N ARG A 122 -2.12 -21.02 4.86
CA ARG A 122 -2.99 -22.21 4.70
C ARG A 122 -4.45 -21.87 4.39
N SER A 123 -4.92 -20.70 4.85
CA SER A 123 -6.30 -20.25 4.60
C SER A 123 -6.48 -19.46 3.29
N ASP A 124 -5.41 -19.23 2.54
CA ASP A 124 -5.38 -18.39 1.35
C ASP A 124 -5.81 -16.92 1.62
N ASP A 125 -5.74 -16.51 2.89
CA ASP A 125 -6.15 -15.18 3.36
C ASP A 125 -4.96 -14.20 3.37
N ILE A 126 -4.64 -13.68 2.18
CA ILE A 126 -3.56 -12.71 1.99
C ILE A 126 -3.83 -11.41 2.76
N GLY A 127 -5.09 -11.06 3.01
CA GLY A 127 -5.48 -9.86 3.76
C GLY A 127 -5.03 -9.89 5.22
N ALA A 128 -5.01 -11.04 5.86
CA ALA A 128 -4.56 -11.21 7.24
C ALA A 128 -3.04 -10.98 7.41
N LEU A 129 -2.25 -11.18 6.36
CA LEU A 129 -0.79 -10.95 6.38
C LEU A 129 -0.44 -9.46 6.35
N ALA A 130 -1.23 -8.65 5.65
CA ALA A 130 -0.98 -7.22 5.50
C ALA A 130 -1.34 -6.38 6.74
N GLY A 131 -2.30 -6.85 7.56
CA GLY A 131 -2.83 -6.10 8.71
C GLY A 131 -1.92 -6.04 9.94
N ASN A 132 -0.96 -6.95 10.08
CA ASN A 132 -0.15 -7.08 11.29
C ASN A 132 1.16 -6.28 11.31
N SER A 133 1.51 -5.58 10.23
CA SER A 133 2.78 -4.83 10.15
C SER A 133 2.71 -3.40 10.69
N CYS A 134 1.52 -2.87 11.01
CA CYS A 134 1.32 -1.45 11.35
C CYS A 134 0.92 -1.13 12.80
N THR A 135 0.91 -2.08 13.73
CA THR A 135 0.60 -1.79 15.15
C THR A 135 1.80 -2.06 16.05
N GLY A 136 2.75 -1.14 16.03
CA GLY A 136 3.87 -1.09 16.95
C GLY A 136 4.20 0.35 17.27
N SER A 137 3.49 0.95 18.22
CA SER A 137 3.94 2.14 18.95
C SER A 137 4.77 1.69 20.14
#